data_15e7a6be0308f0ff202c705dd482f650
#
_entry.id   15e7a6be0308f0ff202c705dd482f650
#
_cell.length_a   1.000
_cell.length_b   1.000
_cell.length_c   1.000
_cell.angle_alpha   90.00
_cell.angle_beta   90.00
_cell.angle_gamma   90.00
#
_symmetry.space_group_name_H-M   'P 1'
#
loop_
_entity.id
_entity.type
_entity.pdbx_description
1 polymer ?
#
loop_
_entity_poly.entity_id
_entity_poly.type
_entity_poly.pdbx_seq_one_letter_code
_entity_poly.pdbx_strand_id
1 'polypeptide(L)'
;MELKEILAISGQPGLYKYVAQSTHGVIVESLLDGRRMNASATSKVSSLTEISMFTEGDDIPLADVFTKIYAHTGGREAVSPKEAPEKLKACFAEVLPDYDRDRVHVSDIKKCFAWYLSLIHI
;
A
#
# COMPACT_ATOMS: atom_id res chain seq x y z
N MET A 1 6.95 -12.25 -4.36
CA MET A 1 7.39 -10.89 -4.68
C MET A 1 8.08 -10.26 -3.50
N GLU A 2 9.19 -9.59 -3.75
CA GLU A 2 9.94 -8.89 -2.72
C GLU A 2 9.33 -7.51 -2.49
N LEU A 3 8.68 -7.29 -1.35
CA LEU A 3 8.04 -6.01 -1.07
C LEU A 3 9.04 -4.85 -0.97
N LYS A 4 10.31 -5.13 -0.67
CA LYS A 4 11.33 -4.09 -0.62
C LYS A 4 11.60 -3.42 -1.97
N GLU A 5 11.23 -4.08 -3.07
CA GLU A 5 11.35 -3.52 -4.42
C GLU A 5 10.09 -2.76 -4.85
N ILE A 6 9.04 -2.80 -4.05
CA ILE A 6 7.79 -2.10 -4.32
C ILE A 6 7.83 -0.76 -3.62
N LEU A 7 7.56 0.30 -4.37
CA LEU A 7 7.70 1.67 -3.90
C LEU A 7 6.36 2.40 -3.97
N ALA A 8 6.16 3.28 -2.99
CA ALA A 8 5.07 4.25 -3.00
C ALA A 8 5.66 5.64 -3.20
N ILE A 9 5.11 6.41 -4.13
CA ILE A 9 5.59 7.76 -4.41
C ILE A 9 4.53 8.75 -3.93
N SER A 10 4.94 9.70 -3.10
CA SER A 10 4.04 10.71 -2.55
C SER A 10 3.36 11.48 -3.68
N GLY A 11 2.04 11.59 -3.60
CA GLY A 11 1.24 12.30 -4.60
C GLY A 11 0.87 11.48 -5.84
N GLN A 12 1.39 10.25 -5.95
CA GLN A 12 1.07 9.37 -7.08
C GLN A 12 0.17 8.23 -6.63
N PRO A 13 -0.87 7.90 -7.41
CA PRO A 13 -1.71 6.74 -7.10
C PRO A 13 -0.99 5.44 -7.45
N GLY A 14 -1.35 4.36 -6.75
CA GLY A 14 -0.83 3.03 -7.04
C GLY A 14 0.60 2.84 -6.56
N LEU A 15 1.18 1.74 -6.99
CA LEU A 15 2.52 1.32 -6.58
C LEU A 15 3.43 1.19 -7.79
N TYR A 16 4.73 1.23 -7.52
CA TYR A 16 5.77 1.16 -8.52
C TYR A 16 6.82 0.12 -8.15
N LYS A 17 7.42 -0.48 -9.15
CA LYS A 17 8.51 -1.41 -8.98
C LYS A 17 9.82 -0.70 -9.29
N TYR A 18 10.84 -0.89 -8.45
CA TYR A 18 12.18 -0.39 -8.71
C TYR A 18 12.77 -1.08 -9.95
N VAL A 19 13.28 -0.29 -10.88
CA VAL A 19 13.94 -0.81 -12.09
C VAL A 19 15.43 -0.55 -12.04
N ALA A 20 15.84 0.71 -11.91
CA ALA A 20 17.25 1.08 -11.90
C ALA A 20 17.42 2.47 -11.30
N GLN A 21 18.64 2.76 -10.88
CA GLN A 21 18.99 4.09 -10.43
C GLN A 21 19.39 4.94 -11.63
N SER A 22 18.95 6.20 -11.65
CA SER A 22 19.30 7.16 -12.69
C SER A 22 20.19 8.27 -12.11
N THR A 23 20.68 9.15 -12.99
CA THR A 23 21.56 10.24 -12.57
C THR A 23 20.89 11.18 -11.56
N HIS A 24 19.60 11.45 -11.71
CA HIS A 24 18.88 12.41 -10.87
C HIS A 24 17.70 11.80 -10.14
N GLY A 25 17.68 10.48 -9.96
CA GLY A 25 16.58 9.82 -9.27
C GLY A 25 16.57 8.32 -9.47
N VAL A 26 15.39 7.74 -9.55
CA VAL A 26 15.21 6.30 -9.78
C VAL A 26 14.24 6.07 -10.93
N ILE A 27 14.53 5.06 -11.74
CA ILE A 27 13.61 4.61 -12.78
C ILE A 27 12.70 3.57 -12.14
N VAL A 28 11.40 3.79 -12.24
CA VAL A 28 10.38 2.92 -11.67
C VAL A 28 9.37 2.52 -12.74
N GLU A 29 8.72 1.40 -12.52
CA GLU A 29 7.69 0.88 -13.42
C GLU A 29 6.37 0.79 -12.69
N SER A 30 5.32 1.39 -13.24
CA SER A 30 4.00 1.35 -12.65
C SER A 30 3.45 -0.08 -12.66
N LEU A 31 2.93 -0.54 -11.52
CA LEU A 31 2.28 -1.84 -11.43
C LEU A 31 0.90 -1.85 -12.09
N LEU A 32 0.34 -0.67 -12.35
CA LEU A 32 -0.99 -0.57 -12.96
C LEU A 32 -0.96 -0.75 -14.48
N ASP A 33 0.01 -0.13 -15.16
CA ASP A 33 0.04 -0.13 -16.62
C ASP A 33 1.40 -0.51 -17.22
N GLY A 34 2.39 -0.79 -16.39
CA GLY A 34 3.73 -1.18 -16.86
C GLY A 34 4.57 -0.06 -17.43
N ARG A 35 4.12 1.17 -17.31
CA ARG A 35 4.89 2.32 -17.83
C ARG A 35 6.05 2.64 -16.90
N ARG A 36 7.17 2.96 -17.50
CA ARG A 36 8.35 3.39 -16.77
C ARG A 36 8.42 4.90 -16.69
N MET A 37 8.87 5.39 -15.55
CA MET A 37 9.09 6.83 -15.36
C MET A 37 10.30 7.05 -14.47
N ASN A 38 10.85 8.25 -14.53
CA ASN A 38 11.94 8.67 -13.67
C ASN A 38 11.36 9.44 -12.48
N ALA A 39 11.47 8.87 -11.29
CA ALA A 39 11.11 9.57 -10.07
C ALA A 39 12.30 10.42 -9.66
N SER A 40 12.12 11.75 -9.61
CA SER A 40 13.23 12.67 -9.34
C SER A 40 13.73 12.51 -7.90
N ALA A 41 14.94 12.97 -7.65
CA ALA A 41 15.53 12.92 -6.31
C ALA A 41 14.73 13.74 -5.28
N THR A 42 13.91 14.69 -5.75
CA THR A 42 13.07 15.51 -4.86
C THR A 42 11.74 14.85 -4.54
N SER A 43 11.36 13.79 -5.25
CA SER A 43 10.14 13.03 -4.96
C SER A 43 10.32 12.20 -3.70
N LYS A 44 9.26 12.12 -2.89
CA LYS A 44 9.27 11.26 -1.71
C LYS A 44 8.91 9.85 -2.15
N VAL A 45 9.90 8.98 -2.16
CA VAL A 45 9.76 7.57 -2.54
C VAL A 45 10.01 6.73 -1.30
N SER A 46 9.06 5.87 -0.95
CA SER A 46 9.18 4.98 0.20
C SER A 46 8.99 3.54 -0.21
N SER A 47 9.84 2.65 0.33
CA SER A 47 9.62 1.22 0.18
C SER A 47 8.44 0.80 1.05
N LEU A 48 7.62 -0.14 0.58
CA LEU A 48 6.51 -0.65 1.40
C LEU A 48 6.98 -1.27 2.71
N THR A 49 8.22 -1.75 2.76
CA THR A 49 8.79 -2.30 3.99
C THR A 49 9.06 -1.23 5.06
N GLU A 50 9.09 0.04 4.66
CA GLU A 50 9.33 1.17 5.57
C GLU A 50 8.05 1.77 6.13
N ILE A 51 6.88 1.36 5.60
CA ILE A 51 5.60 1.91 5.98
C ILE A 51 4.95 1.00 7.02
N SER A 52 4.39 1.62 8.06
CA SER A 52 3.68 0.91 9.12
C SER A 52 2.28 1.49 9.30
N MET A 53 1.39 0.69 9.86
CA MET A 53 0.03 1.10 10.21
C MET A 53 -0.08 1.23 11.72
N PHE A 54 -0.76 2.26 12.19
CA PHE A 54 -0.93 2.50 13.63
C PHE A 54 -1.95 1.56 14.24
N THR A 55 -1.61 0.98 15.39
CA THR A 55 -2.55 0.21 16.20
C THR A 55 -2.64 0.82 17.58
N GLU A 56 -3.55 0.31 18.42
CA GLU A 56 -3.67 0.75 19.81
C GLU A 56 -2.46 0.31 20.64
N GLY A 57 -1.71 -0.67 20.15
CA GLY A 57 -0.45 -1.10 20.73
C GLY A 57 0.72 -0.66 19.84
N ASP A 58 1.58 -1.61 19.49
CA ASP A 58 2.72 -1.36 18.61
C ASP A 58 2.28 -1.19 17.16
N ASP A 59 3.00 -0.35 16.42
CA ASP A 59 2.75 -0.20 15.00
C ASP A 59 3.03 -1.53 14.29
N ILE A 60 2.22 -1.84 13.27
CA ILE A 60 2.37 -3.05 12.49
C ILE A 60 2.92 -2.71 11.10
N PRO A 61 3.97 -3.40 10.63
CA PRO A 61 4.46 -3.17 9.27
C PRO A 61 3.38 -3.42 8.23
N LEU A 62 3.36 -2.60 7.18
CA LEU A 62 2.34 -2.71 6.14
C LEU A 62 2.37 -4.08 5.45
N ALA A 63 3.55 -4.69 5.34
CA ALA A 63 3.68 -6.04 4.79
C ALA A 63 2.84 -7.05 5.59
N ASP A 64 2.83 -6.92 6.92
CA ASP A 64 2.04 -7.79 7.78
C ASP A 64 0.54 -7.54 7.61
N VAL A 65 0.15 -6.29 7.40
CA VAL A 65 -1.24 -5.94 7.11
C VAL A 65 -1.71 -6.62 5.83
N PHE A 66 -0.89 -6.58 4.78
CA PHE A 66 -1.21 -7.25 3.52
C PHE A 66 -1.31 -8.77 3.69
N THR A 67 -0.45 -9.37 4.51
CA THR A 67 -0.53 -10.79 4.82
C THR A 67 -1.85 -11.13 5.50
N LYS A 68 -2.30 -10.28 6.43
CA LYS A 68 -3.58 -10.47 7.11
C LYS A 68 -4.76 -10.33 6.14
N ILE A 69 -4.71 -9.36 5.23
CA ILE A 69 -5.75 -9.19 4.21
C ILE A 69 -5.79 -10.42 3.30
N TYR A 70 -4.64 -10.90 2.86
CA TYR A 70 -4.54 -12.08 2.01
C TYR A 70 -5.14 -13.30 2.70
N ALA A 71 -4.83 -13.51 3.96
CA ALA A 71 -5.36 -14.64 4.73
C ALA A 71 -6.89 -14.52 4.91
N HIS A 72 -7.38 -13.31 5.14
CA HIS A 72 -8.81 -13.05 5.34
C HIS A 72 -9.62 -13.27 4.05
N THR A 73 -9.08 -12.87 2.92
CA THR A 73 -9.76 -12.95 1.62
C THR A 73 -9.47 -14.23 0.85
N GLY A 74 -8.51 -15.02 1.30
CA GLY A 74 -8.07 -16.21 0.57
C GLY A 74 -7.33 -15.87 -0.71
N GLY A 75 -6.68 -14.71 -0.77
CA GLY A 75 -5.95 -14.24 -1.94
C GLY A 75 -6.82 -13.56 -2.99
N ARG A 76 -8.08 -13.32 -2.66
CA ARG A 76 -9.04 -12.64 -3.55
C ARG A 76 -9.02 -11.14 -3.31
N GLU A 77 -9.77 -10.42 -4.12
CA GLU A 77 -9.95 -9.00 -3.93
C GLU A 77 -10.68 -8.74 -2.60
N ALA A 78 -10.19 -7.77 -1.87
CA ALA A 78 -10.86 -7.28 -0.68
C ALA A 78 -11.95 -6.28 -1.10
N VAL A 79 -12.42 -5.45 -0.16
CA VAL A 79 -13.39 -4.40 -0.50
C VAL A 79 -12.76 -3.41 -1.48
N SER A 80 -13.57 -2.91 -2.42
CA SER A 80 -13.09 -1.88 -3.35
C SER A 80 -12.75 -0.60 -2.60
N PRO A 81 -11.61 0.05 -2.91
CA PRO A 81 -11.28 1.33 -2.29
C PRO A 81 -12.27 2.45 -2.62
N LYS A 82 -13.18 2.22 -3.57
CA LYS A 82 -14.24 3.18 -3.94
C LYS A 82 -15.51 3.00 -3.12
N GLU A 83 -15.56 2.01 -2.25
CA GLU A 83 -16.73 1.77 -1.40
C GLU A 83 -16.90 2.88 -0.36
N ALA A 84 -18.10 2.90 0.27
CA ALA A 84 -18.41 3.89 1.30
C ALA A 84 -17.43 3.80 2.47
N PRO A 85 -17.11 4.93 3.12
CA PRO A 85 -16.15 4.95 4.24
C PRO A 85 -16.51 3.96 5.37
N GLU A 86 -17.77 3.81 5.69
CA GLU A 86 -18.22 2.89 6.74
C GLU A 86 -17.89 1.44 6.39
N LYS A 87 -18.05 1.07 5.14
CA LYS A 87 -17.75 -0.29 4.68
C LYS A 87 -16.25 -0.55 4.70
N LEU A 88 -15.44 0.45 4.29
CA LEU A 88 -13.99 0.36 4.34
C LEU A 88 -13.49 0.16 5.77
N LYS A 89 -14.02 0.95 6.71
CA LYS A 89 -13.66 0.83 8.12
C LYS A 89 -14.06 -0.53 8.69
N ALA A 90 -15.25 -1.00 8.37
CA ALA A 90 -15.73 -2.30 8.84
C ALA A 90 -14.87 -3.44 8.32
N CYS A 91 -14.52 -3.43 7.05
CA CYS A 91 -13.66 -4.46 6.46
C CYS A 91 -12.24 -4.40 7.03
N PHE A 92 -11.72 -3.20 7.23
CA PHE A 92 -10.40 -3.03 7.81
C PHE A 92 -10.36 -3.53 9.27
N ALA A 93 -11.42 -3.28 10.02
CA ALA A 93 -11.53 -3.76 11.40
C ALA A 93 -11.58 -5.29 11.49
N GLU A 94 -12.11 -5.97 10.47
CA GLU A 94 -12.08 -7.44 10.42
C GLU A 94 -10.66 -7.97 10.25
N VAL A 95 -9.83 -7.25 9.51
CA VAL A 95 -8.43 -7.61 9.25
C VAL A 95 -7.53 -7.22 10.41
N LEU A 96 -7.73 -6.01 10.94
CA LEU A 96 -6.91 -5.44 11.99
C LEU A 96 -7.81 -4.82 13.06
N PRO A 97 -8.37 -5.65 13.97
CA PRO A 97 -9.36 -5.15 14.95
C PRO A 97 -8.84 -4.08 15.89
N ASP A 98 -7.53 -4.05 16.14
CA ASP A 98 -6.89 -3.10 17.05
C ASP A 98 -6.27 -1.90 16.36
N TYR A 99 -6.63 -1.61 15.10
CA TYR A 99 -6.10 -0.43 14.43
C TYR A 99 -6.51 0.83 15.19
N ASP A 100 -5.62 1.82 15.22
CA ASP A 100 -5.85 3.06 15.95
C ASP A 100 -6.82 3.96 15.16
N ARG A 101 -8.05 4.06 15.63
CA ARG A 101 -9.12 4.77 14.93
C ARG A 101 -8.92 6.28 14.91
N ASP A 102 -8.08 6.79 15.81
CA ASP A 102 -7.77 8.22 15.85
C ASP A 102 -6.66 8.61 14.87
N ARG A 103 -5.67 7.73 14.68
CA ARG A 103 -4.52 8.00 13.82
C ARG A 103 -4.63 7.42 12.43
N VAL A 104 -5.43 6.37 12.23
CA VAL A 104 -5.66 5.76 10.92
C VAL A 104 -6.93 6.35 10.31
N HIS A 105 -6.77 7.14 9.26
CA HIS A 105 -7.88 7.80 8.59
C HIS A 105 -8.42 6.95 7.45
N VAL A 106 -9.63 7.29 6.97
CA VAL A 106 -10.25 6.60 5.84
C VAL A 106 -9.35 6.65 4.61
N SER A 107 -8.66 7.77 4.39
CA SER A 107 -7.73 7.90 3.27
C SER A 107 -6.60 6.87 3.35
N ASP A 108 -6.12 6.56 4.55
CA ASP A 108 -5.09 5.55 4.75
C ASP A 108 -5.62 4.15 4.45
N ILE A 109 -6.84 3.86 4.88
CA ILE A 109 -7.51 2.59 4.62
C ILE A 109 -7.72 2.41 3.12
N LYS A 110 -8.16 3.45 2.42
CA LYS A 110 -8.33 3.44 0.97
C LYS A 110 -7.03 3.10 0.25
N LYS A 111 -5.93 3.75 0.65
CA LYS A 111 -4.61 3.50 0.08
C LYS A 111 -4.18 2.06 0.32
N CYS A 112 -4.41 1.55 1.52
CA CYS A 112 -4.04 0.19 1.87
C CYS A 112 -4.74 -0.83 0.97
N PHE A 113 -6.04 -0.69 0.78
CA PHE A 113 -6.80 -1.60 -0.09
C PHE A 113 -6.43 -1.43 -1.57
N ALA A 114 -6.19 -0.20 -2.02
CA ALA A 114 -5.77 0.04 -3.39
C ALA A 114 -4.40 -0.60 -3.67
N TRP A 115 -3.47 -0.46 -2.75
CA TRP A 115 -2.15 -1.09 -2.87
C TRP A 115 -2.26 -2.62 -2.83
N TYR A 116 -3.13 -3.14 -1.97
CA TYR A 116 -3.36 -4.59 -1.91
C TYR A 116 -3.86 -5.12 -3.26
N LEU A 117 -4.83 -4.44 -3.88
CA LEU A 117 -5.34 -4.83 -5.19
C LEU A 117 -4.24 -4.83 -6.25
N SER A 118 -3.37 -3.82 -6.24
CA SER A 118 -2.24 -3.77 -7.16
C SER A 118 -1.30 -4.96 -6.98
N LEU A 119 -1.08 -5.36 -5.72
CA LEU A 119 -0.17 -6.47 -5.42
C LEU A 119 -0.71 -7.82 -5.85
N ILE A 120 -2.01 -8.07 -5.69
CA ILE A 120 -2.59 -9.38 -6.05
C ILE A 120 -2.77 -9.55 -7.56
N HIS A 121 -2.69 -8.48 -8.32
CA HIS A 121 -2.83 -8.52 -9.79
C HIS A 121 -1.48 -8.54 -10.52
N ILE A 122 -0.39 -8.71 -9.82
CA ILE A 122 0.93 -8.79 -10.45
C ILE A 122 1.19 -10.14 -11.08
#